data_1495356403e2bf2c794bd68b507157e6
#
_entry.id   1495356403e2bf2c794bd68b507157e6
#
_cell.length_a   1.000
_cell.length_b   1.000
_cell.length_c   1.000
_cell.angle_alpha   90.00
_cell.angle_beta   90.00
_cell.angle_gamma   90.00
#
_symmetry.space_group_name_H-M   'P 1'
#
loop_
_entity.id
_entity.type
_entity.pdbx_description
1 polymer ?
#
loop_
_entity_poly.entity_id
_entity_poly.type
_entity_poly.pdbx_seq_one_letter_code
_entity_poly.pdbx_strand_id
1 'polypeptide(L)'
;KIESITFKLLANKQTKLTRLQELELEELLQKEVHLLIGKNLDAFIDHYDTFIALLERKTFTVDDQQYKVKTSQLIVHKTVEWTVSISKTT
;
A
#
# COMPACT_ATOMS: atom_id res chain seq x y z
N LYS A 1 2.21 15.49 -13.60
CA LYS A 1 1.35 14.35 -13.88
C LYS A 1 1.96 13.09 -13.31
N ILE A 2 1.19 12.36 -12.50
CA ILE A 2 1.66 11.14 -11.86
C ILE A 2 1.66 9.99 -12.85
N GLU A 3 2.80 9.32 -12.99
CA GLU A 3 2.96 8.21 -13.92
C GLU A 3 2.73 6.86 -13.25
N SER A 4 3.07 6.74 -11.97
CA SER A 4 2.93 5.47 -11.25
C SER A 4 2.92 5.68 -9.75
N ILE A 5 2.45 4.66 -9.03
CA ILE A 5 2.52 4.60 -7.58
C ILE A 5 3.31 3.34 -7.23
N THR A 6 4.37 3.51 -6.45
CA THR A 6 5.23 2.43 -6.02
C THR A 6 5.13 2.28 -4.50
N PHE A 7 5.00 1.06 -4.03
CA PHE A 7 4.93 0.77 -2.60
C PHE A 7 6.27 0.28 -2.09
N LYS A 8 6.63 0.77 -0.90
CA LYS A 8 7.79 0.29 -0.16
C LYS A 8 7.27 -0.26 1.17
N LEU A 9 7.59 -1.51 1.45
CA LEU A 9 7.06 -2.21 2.61
C LEU A 9 8.07 -2.21 3.76
N LEU A 10 7.60 -1.85 4.95
CA LEU A 10 8.40 -1.95 6.17
C LEU A 10 7.74 -2.96 7.09
N ALA A 11 8.42 -4.07 7.35
CA ALA A 11 7.94 -5.08 8.27
C ALA A 11 8.76 -5.02 9.56
N ASN A 12 8.11 -5.08 10.70
CA ASN A 12 8.80 -5.10 11.97
C ASN A 12 9.31 -6.52 12.29
N LYS A 13 10.01 -6.65 13.44
CA LYS A 13 10.58 -7.95 13.84
C LYS A 13 9.54 -9.04 14.06
N GLN A 14 8.33 -8.64 14.40
CA GLN A 14 7.23 -9.57 14.66
C GLN A 14 6.49 -9.97 13.38
N THR A 15 6.63 -9.19 12.34
CA THR A 15 5.97 -9.42 11.06
C THR A 15 7.03 -9.79 10.04
N LYS A 16 7.46 -11.05 10.06
CA LYS A 16 8.48 -11.52 9.12
C LYS A 16 7.81 -11.96 7.83
N LEU A 17 8.19 -11.31 6.75
CA LEU A 17 7.70 -11.64 5.42
C LEU A 17 8.85 -12.20 4.58
N THR A 18 8.58 -13.29 3.85
CA THR A 18 9.51 -13.75 2.84
C THR A 18 9.44 -12.79 1.65
N ARG A 19 10.43 -12.85 0.78
CA ARG A 19 10.43 -12.00 -0.42
C ARG A 19 9.19 -12.26 -1.28
N LEU A 20 8.78 -13.52 -1.39
CA LEU A 20 7.58 -13.88 -2.15
C LEU A 20 6.32 -13.27 -1.53
N GLN A 21 6.21 -13.32 -0.19
CA GLN A 21 5.08 -12.71 0.51
C GLN A 21 5.05 -11.20 0.34
N GLU A 22 6.21 -10.56 0.35
CA GLU A 22 6.31 -9.11 0.09
C GLU A 22 5.79 -8.78 -1.31
N LEU A 23 6.19 -9.56 -2.30
CA LEU A 23 5.74 -9.34 -3.68
C LEU A 23 4.24 -9.52 -3.81
N GLU A 24 3.68 -10.54 -3.16
CA GLU A 24 2.24 -10.75 -3.17
C GLU A 24 1.49 -9.60 -2.52
N LEU A 25 2.00 -9.09 -1.40
CA LEU A 25 1.39 -7.97 -0.71
C LEU A 25 1.47 -6.69 -1.55
N GLU A 26 2.61 -6.44 -2.20
CA GLU A 26 2.75 -5.31 -3.12
C GLU A 26 1.72 -5.38 -4.25
N GLU A 27 1.49 -6.57 -4.80
CA GLU A 27 0.48 -6.77 -5.85
C GLU A 27 -0.92 -6.45 -5.35
N LEU A 28 -1.25 -6.89 -4.15
CA LEU A 28 -2.55 -6.62 -3.55
C LEU A 28 -2.75 -5.11 -3.32
N LEU A 29 -1.71 -4.43 -2.87
CA LEU A 29 -1.76 -2.98 -2.68
C LEU A 29 -1.94 -2.26 -4.01
N GLN A 30 -1.26 -2.68 -5.06
CA GLN A 30 -1.42 -2.10 -6.39
C GLN A 30 -2.83 -2.29 -6.92
N LYS A 31 -3.41 -3.47 -6.73
CA LYS A 31 -4.79 -3.74 -7.13
C LYS A 31 -5.76 -2.85 -6.40
N GLU A 32 -5.56 -2.67 -5.11
CA GLU A 32 -6.44 -1.84 -4.29
C GLU A 32 -6.38 -0.38 -4.72
N VAL A 33 -5.18 0.13 -4.97
CA VAL A 33 -5.01 1.50 -5.45
C VAL A 33 -5.68 1.67 -6.82
N HIS A 34 -5.54 0.69 -7.71
CA HIS A 34 -6.17 0.75 -9.02
C HIS A 34 -7.70 0.79 -8.90
N LEU A 35 -8.26 0.02 -7.97
CA LEU A 35 -9.71 0.03 -7.73
C LEU A 35 -10.18 1.36 -7.15
N LEU A 36 -9.40 1.97 -6.27
CA LEU A 36 -9.77 3.22 -5.60
C LEU A 36 -9.62 4.44 -6.51
N ILE A 37 -8.54 4.51 -7.27
CA ILE A 37 -8.19 5.70 -8.05
C ILE A 37 -8.52 5.55 -9.53
N GLY A 38 -8.50 4.31 -10.03
CA GLY A 38 -8.68 4.05 -11.45
C GLY A 38 -7.43 4.44 -12.23
N LYS A 39 -7.64 4.92 -13.45
CA LYS A 39 -6.53 5.29 -14.35
C LYS A 39 -6.03 6.69 -14.12
N ASN A 40 -6.80 7.52 -13.43
CA ASN A 40 -6.42 8.92 -13.21
C ASN A 40 -5.63 9.05 -11.91
N LEU A 41 -4.32 8.81 -12.00
CA LEU A 41 -3.45 8.87 -10.84
C LEU A 41 -3.35 10.28 -10.24
N ASP A 42 -3.61 11.31 -11.04
CA ASP A 42 -3.59 12.67 -10.53
C ASP A 42 -4.68 12.94 -9.49
N ALA A 43 -5.77 12.16 -9.53
CA ALA A 43 -6.83 12.26 -8.54
C ALA A 43 -6.31 11.93 -7.14
N PHE A 44 -5.24 11.14 -7.03
CA PHE A 44 -4.63 10.83 -5.74
C PHE A 44 -4.16 12.09 -5.02
N ILE A 45 -3.57 13.03 -5.75
CA ILE A 45 -3.05 14.27 -5.14
C ILE A 45 -4.16 15.10 -4.53
N ASP A 46 -5.31 15.14 -5.17
CA ASP A 46 -6.44 15.97 -4.71
C ASP A 46 -7.08 15.42 -3.44
N HIS A 47 -6.98 14.10 -3.22
CA HIS A 47 -7.67 13.42 -2.11
C HIS A 47 -6.79 12.36 -1.45
N TYR A 48 -5.49 12.63 -1.30
CA TYR A 48 -4.56 11.61 -0.82
C TYR A 48 -4.89 11.10 0.59
N ASP A 49 -5.35 11.96 1.49
CA ASP A 49 -5.71 11.55 2.85
C ASP A 49 -6.92 10.61 2.85
N THR A 50 -7.88 10.81 1.94
CA THR A 50 -9.00 9.89 1.78
C THR A 50 -8.53 8.53 1.30
N PHE A 51 -7.65 8.48 0.28
CA PHE A 51 -7.14 7.23 -0.24
C PHE A 51 -6.28 6.50 0.78
N ILE A 52 -5.45 7.23 1.54
CA ILE A 52 -4.67 6.65 2.63
C ILE A 52 -5.58 6.01 3.66
N ALA A 53 -6.62 6.72 4.09
CA ALA A 53 -7.56 6.21 5.09
C ALA A 53 -8.28 4.96 4.60
N LEU A 54 -8.68 4.94 3.33
CA LEU A 54 -9.35 3.80 2.74
C LEU A 54 -8.42 2.57 2.68
N LEU A 55 -7.17 2.78 2.29
CA LEU A 55 -6.20 1.69 2.23
C LEU A 55 -5.92 1.13 3.62
N GLU A 56 -5.79 2.00 4.61
CA GLU A 56 -5.48 1.58 5.98
C GLU A 56 -6.62 0.82 6.65
N ARG A 57 -7.83 0.93 6.13
CA ARG A 57 -8.99 0.16 6.64
C ARG A 57 -9.05 -1.25 6.09
N LYS A 58 -8.36 -1.50 4.98
CA LYS A 58 -8.40 -2.81 4.33
C LYS A 58 -7.55 -3.82 5.06
N THR A 59 -7.94 -5.07 4.92
CA THR A 59 -7.17 -6.21 5.39
C THR A 59 -6.70 -6.99 4.18
N PHE A 60 -5.43 -7.34 4.15
CA PHE A 60 -4.83 -8.07 3.05
C PHE A 60 -4.44 -9.45 3.53
N THR A 61 -4.80 -10.48 2.77
CA THR A 61 -4.51 -11.87 3.14
C THR A 61 -3.43 -12.43 2.23
N VAL A 62 -2.35 -12.90 2.85
CA VAL A 62 -1.26 -13.57 2.17
C VAL A 62 -0.94 -14.83 2.95
N ASP A 63 -0.98 -16.00 2.29
CA ASP A 63 -0.72 -17.30 2.92
C ASP A 63 -1.53 -17.51 4.21
N ASP A 64 -2.82 -17.25 4.14
CA ASP A 64 -3.77 -17.41 5.24
C ASP A 64 -3.53 -16.50 6.44
N GLN A 65 -2.57 -15.58 6.34
CA GLN A 65 -2.33 -14.58 7.38
C GLN A 65 -2.89 -13.23 6.92
N GLN A 66 -3.59 -12.56 7.79
CA GLN A 66 -4.14 -11.23 7.52
C GLN A 66 -3.20 -10.14 7.98
N TYR A 67 -3.07 -9.11 7.15
CA TYR A 67 -2.19 -7.97 7.40
C TYR A 67 -2.94 -6.67 7.23
N LYS A 68 -2.53 -5.67 7.99
CA LYS A 68 -2.96 -4.28 7.80
C LYS A 68 -1.75 -3.42 7.52
N VAL A 69 -1.99 -2.32 6.83
CA VAL A 69 -0.92 -1.38 6.48
C VAL A 69 -1.21 -0.02 7.10
N LYS A 70 -0.15 0.71 7.41
CA LYS A 70 -0.23 2.08 7.89
C LYS A 70 0.80 2.90 7.14
N THR A 71 0.40 4.05 6.62
CA THR A 71 1.31 4.91 5.88
C THR A 71 2.38 5.46 6.82
N SER A 72 3.62 5.22 6.44
CA SER A 72 4.78 5.71 7.17
C SER A 72 5.35 6.96 6.51
N GLN A 73 5.37 6.98 5.18
CA GLN A 73 5.91 8.10 4.42
C GLN A 73 5.26 8.14 3.04
N LEU A 74 5.07 9.32 2.51
CA LEU A 74 4.56 9.52 1.18
C LEU A 74 5.39 10.59 0.47
N ILE A 75 6.02 10.23 -0.63
CA ILE A 75 6.80 11.15 -1.43
C ILE A 75 6.12 11.28 -2.79
N VAL A 76 5.73 12.51 -3.15
CA VAL A 76 4.98 12.75 -4.38
C VAL A 76 5.85 13.47 -5.40
N HIS A 77 6.15 12.78 -6.48
CA HIS A 77 6.83 13.27 -7.67
C HIS A 77 6.05 12.77 -8.88
N LYS A 78 6.69 12.58 -10.01
CA LYS A 78 6.08 11.89 -11.15
C LYS A 78 5.71 10.47 -10.76
N THR A 79 6.55 9.84 -9.93
CA THR A 79 6.23 8.58 -9.29
C THR A 79 5.94 8.85 -7.82
N VAL A 80 4.82 8.35 -7.33
CA VAL A 80 4.50 8.43 -5.91
C VAL A 80 5.17 7.25 -5.23
N GLU A 81 6.01 7.53 -4.23
CA GLU A 81 6.63 6.50 -3.40
C GLU A 81 5.87 6.43 -2.09
N TRP A 82 5.18 5.35 -1.89
CA TRP A 82 4.29 5.16 -0.74
C TRP A 82 4.87 4.09 0.18
N THR A 83 5.42 4.53 1.30
CA THR A 83 5.99 3.61 2.28
C THR A 83 4.93 3.26 3.31
N VAL A 84 4.70 1.96 3.49
CA VAL A 84 3.70 1.47 4.43
C VAL A 84 4.36 0.52 5.42
N SER A 85 3.93 0.65 6.68
CA SER A 85 4.32 -0.29 7.73
C SER A 85 3.30 -1.42 7.76
N ILE A 86 3.79 -2.65 7.83
CA ILE A 86 2.97 -3.85 7.79
C ILE A 86 2.84 -4.42 9.18
N SER A 87 1.61 -4.77 9.55
CA SER A 87 1.36 -5.47 10.82
C SER A 87 0.40 -6.62 10.60
N LYS A 88 0.58 -7.69 11.38
CA LYS A 88 -0.36 -8.80 11.38
C LYS A 88 -1.60 -8.41 12.16
N THR A 89 -2.76 -8.83 11.68
CA THR A 89 -3.98 -8.78 12.47
C THR A 89 -4.13 -10.12 13.16
N THR A 90 -4.51 -10.11 14.39
CA THR A 90 -4.75 -11.34 15.13
C THR A 90 -6.21 -11.76 15.04
#